data_908f8e7f6f30d426cca9d8c3725df4bc
#
_entry.id   908f8e7f6f30d426cca9d8c3725df4bc
#
_cell.length_a   1.000
_cell.length_b   1.000
_cell.length_c   1.000
_cell.angle_alpha   90.00
_cell.angle_beta   90.00
_cell.angle_gamma   90.00
#
_symmetry.space_group_name_H-M   'P 1'
#
loop_
_entity.id
_entity.type
_entity.pdbx_description
1 polymer ?
#
loop_
_entity_poly.entity_id
_entity_poly.type
_entity_poly.pdbx_seq_one_letter_code
_entity_poly.pdbx_strand_id
1 'polypeptide(L)'
;AGAATEVELKERKHRIEDAVRNAKAAVEEGIVAGGGVALLQSAPALDELKLTGDEATGANIVRVALSAPLKQIAFNGGLEKVRNLKAGEGLNAATGEYEDLLKAGVADPVKVTRSALQNAASIAALFLTTEAVVADKPEKAAAPAGDPTGGMGGMDF
;
A
#
# COMPACT_ATOMS: atom_id res chain seq x y z
N ALA A 1 -24.73 -1.24 12.27
CA ALA A 1 -24.03 -2.46 11.89
C ALA A 1 -23.90 -3.36 13.11
N GLY A 2 -24.27 -4.64 12.97
CA GLY A 2 -24.10 -5.65 14.02
C GLY A 2 -22.95 -6.62 13.64
N ALA A 3 -22.36 -7.24 14.66
CA ALA A 3 -21.36 -8.28 14.49
C ALA A 3 -21.36 -9.22 15.70
N ALA A 4 -20.77 -10.41 15.56
CA ALA A 4 -20.72 -11.39 16.64
C ALA A 4 -19.72 -10.99 17.76
N THR A 5 -18.68 -10.24 17.41
CA THR A 5 -17.64 -9.77 18.33
C THR A 5 -17.40 -8.27 18.18
N GLU A 6 -16.83 -7.65 19.21
CA GLU A 6 -16.43 -6.22 19.18
C GLU A 6 -15.36 -5.95 18.11
N VAL A 7 -14.43 -6.87 17.93
CA VAL A 7 -13.36 -6.76 16.91
C VAL A 7 -13.96 -6.77 15.51
N GLU A 8 -14.86 -7.71 15.23
CA GLU A 8 -15.56 -7.79 13.95
C GLU A 8 -16.41 -6.54 13.69
N LEU A 9 -17.06 -6.01 14.73
CA LEU A 9 -17.85 -4.78 14.63
C LEU A 9 -16.97 -3.57 14.25
N LYS A 10 -15.82 -3.42 14.90
CA LYS A 10 -14.85 -2.36 14.59
C LYS A 10 -14.32 -2.47 13.17
N GLU A 11 -13.95 -3.68 12.73
CA GLU A 11 -13.48 -3.90 11.37
C GLU A 11 -14.55 -3.57 10.32
N ARG A 12 -15.79 -4.03 10.53
CA ARG A 12 -16.92 -3.73 9.66
C ARG A 12 -17.23 -2.23 9.60
N LYS A 13 -17.18 -1.55 10.74
CA LYS A 13 -17.36 -0.10 10.83
C LYS A 13 -16.29 0.63 10.02
N HIS A 14 -15.01 0.30 10.19
CA HIS A 14 -13.91 0.92 9.45
C HIS A 14 -14.04 0.70 7.94
N ARG A 15 -14.43 -0.50 7.52
CA ARG A 15 -14.66 -0.81 6.10
C ARG A 15 -15.79 0.02 5.49
N ILE A 16 -16.88 0.23 6.23
CA ILE A 16 -17.99 1.09 5.79
C ILE A 16 -17.54 2.56 5.71
N GLU A 17 -16.85 3.06 6.72
CA GLU A 17 -16.34 4.43 6.75
C GLU A 17 -15.38 4.68 5.58
N ASP A 18 -14.49 3.75 5.30
CA ASP A 18 -13.55 3.82 4.18
C ASP A 18 -14.29 3.83 2.83
N ALA A 19 -15.26 2.94 2.66
CA ALA A 19 -16.07 2.90 1.45
C ALA A 19 -16.81 4.23 1.19
N VAL A 20 -17.39 4.83 2.24
CA VAL A 20 -18.09 6.13 2.12
C VAL A 20 -17.13 7.26 1.76
N ARG A 21 -15.94 7.30 2.38
CA ARG A 21 -14.90 8.31 2.07
C ARG A 21 -14.41 8.18 0.64
N ASN A 22 -14.13 6.96 0.20
CA ASN A 22 -13.68 6.66 -1.16
C ASN A 22 -14.76 7.01 -2.20
N ALA A 23 -16.02 6.68 -1.93
CA ALA A 23 -17.13 7.06 -2.81
C ALA A 23 -17.25 8.59 -2.96
N LYS A 24 -17.13 9.34 -1.86
CA LYS A 24 -17.11 10.82 -1.92
C LYS A 24 -15.95 11.35 -2.74
N ALA A 25 -14.74 10.83 -2.54
CA ALA A 25 -13.56 11.21 -3.30
C ALA A 25 -13.70 10.89 -4.80
N ALA A 26 -14.35 9.78 -5.14
CA ALA A 26 -14.63 9.40 -6.51
C ALA A 26 -15.62 10.34 -7.20
N VAL A 27 -16.61 10.85 -6.47
CA VAL A 27 -17.56 11.85 -7.01
C VAL A 27 -16.86 13.18 -7.33
N GLU A 28 -15.82 13.54 -6.56
CA GLU A 28 -15.11 14.81 -6.75
C GLU A 28 -14.16 14.80 -7.97
N GLU A 29 -13.40 13.75 -8.19
CA GLU A 29 -12.34 13.72 -9.23
C GLU A 29 -12.43 12.50 -10.18
N GLY A 30 -13.42 11.63 -10.01
CA GLY A 30 -13.59 10.43 -10.83
C GLY A 30 -12.78 9.23 -10.30
N ILE A 31 -12.74 8.18 -11.13
CA ILE A 31 -12.10 6.90 -10.81
C ILE A 31 -11.06 6.51 -11.86
N VAL A 32 -10.09 5.71 -11.42
CA VAL A 32 -9.06 5.08 -12.26
C VAL A 32 -8.96 3.59 -11.93
N ALA A 33 -8.23 2.85 -12.76
CA ALA A 33 -7.92 1.45 -12.47
C ALA A 33 -7.19 1.33 -11.13
N GLY A 34 -7.70 0.49 -10.24
CA GLY A 34 -7.20 0.28 -8.89
C GLY A 34 -5.94 -0.59 -8.85
N GLY A 35 -5.62 -1.09 -7.65
CA GLY A 35 -4.52 -2.02 -7.47
C GLY A 35 -3.13 -1.44 -7.74
N GLY A 36 -2.97 -0.11 -7.71
CA GLY A 36 -1.70 0.58 -8.00
C GLY A 36 -1.38 0.72 -9.49
N VAL A 37 -2.26 0.27 -10.38
CA VAL A 37 -2.04 0.29 -11.83
C VAL A 37 -2.01 1.71 -12.37
N ALA A 38 -2.89 2.59 -11.91
CA ALA A 38 -2.95 3.98 -12.37
C ALA A 38 -1.63 4.72 -12.12
N LEU A 39 -0.98 4.51 -10.97
CA LEU A 39 0.33 5.09 -10.67
C LEU A 39 1.40 4.57 -11.62
N LEU A 40 1.48 3.26 -11.83
CA LEU A 40 2.44 2.68 -12.74
C LEU A 40 2.27 3.21 -14.18
N GLN A 41 1.03 3.30 -14.64
CA GLN A 41 0.69 3.78 -15.98
C GLN A 41 0.86 5.29 -16.17
N SER A 42 0.97 6.06 -15.08
CA SER A 42 1.31 7.49 -15.14
C SER A 42 2.81 7.76 -15.36
N ALA A 43 3.68 6.76 -15.20
CA ALA A 43 5.13 6.92 -15.33
C ALA A 43 5.61 7.56 -16.65
N PRO A 44 5.01 7.28 -17.83
CA PRO A 44 5.42 7.94 -19.07
C PRO A 44 5.29 9.46 -19.07
N ALA A 45 4.38 10.03 -18.28
CA ALA A 45 4.25 11.49 -18.15
C ALA A 45 5.53 12.17 -17.64
N LEU A 46 6.38 11.44 -16.91
CA LEU A 46 7.69 11.95 -16.46
C LEU A 46 8.68 12.13 -17.62
N ASP A 47 8.53 11.41 -18.72
CA ASP A 47 9.40 11.52 -19.90
C ASP A 47 9.15 12.82 -20.67
N GLU A 48 7.92 13.34 -20.58
CA GLU A 48 7.52 14.58 -21.23
C GLU A 48 8.15 15.82 -20.60
N LEU A 49 8.60 15.72 -19.35
CA LEU A 49 9.18 16.84 -18.59
C LEU A 49 10.57 17.26 -19.11
N LYS A 50 11.27 16.39 -19.85
CA LYS A 50 12.60 16.65 -20.45
C LYS A 50 13.61 17.25 -19.45
N LEU A 51 13.61 16.76 -18.23
CA LEU A 51 14.46 17.20 -17.15
C LEU A 51 15.93 16.75 -17.36
N THR A 52 16.87 17.51 -16.77
CA THR A 52 18.32 17.22 -16.82
C THR A 52 18.95 17.35 -15.43
N GLY A 53 20.13 16.73 -15.23
CA GLY A 53 20.87 16.84 -13.98
C GLY A 53 20.10 16.29 -12.76
N ASP A 54 20.12 17.02 -11.67
CA ASP A 54 19.51 16.61 -10.39
C ASP A 54 17.98 16.52 -10.47
N GLU A 55 17.36 17.35 -11.29
CA GLU A 55 15.91 17.27 -11.52
C GLU A 55 15.52 15.96 -12.20
N ALA A 56 16.31 15.49 -13.18
CA ALA A 56 16.10 14.20 -13.81
C ALA A 56 16.29 13.04 -12.82
N THR A 57 17.25 13.17 -11.91
CA THR A 57 17.46 12.20 -10.82
C THR A 57 16.25 12.16 -9.90
N GLY A 58 15.72 13.31 -9.50
CA GLY A 58 14.49 13.40 -8.69
C GLY A 58 13.29 12.77 -9.38
N ALA A 59 13.08 13.06 -10.67
CA ALA A 59 12.01 12.44 -11.46
C ALA A 59 12.16 10.89 -11.55
N ASN A 60 13.39 10.40 -11.66
CA ASN A 60 13.64 8.96 -11.67
C ASN A 60 13.35 8.29 -10.32
N ILE A 61 13.61 8.96 -9.19
CA ILE A 61 13.21 8.49 -7.86
C ILE A 61 11.68 8.33 -7.81
N VAL A 62 10.94 9.34 -8.27
CA VAL A 62 9.47 9.25 -8.35
C VAL A 62 9.03 8.11 -9.26
N ARG A 63 9.64 7.95 -10.43
CA ARG A 63 9.34 6.86 -11.38
C ARG A 63 9.47 5.48 -10.73
N VAL A 64 10.53 5.25 -9.99
CA VAL A 64 10.75 3.98 -9.26
C VAL A 64 9.65 3.79 -8.20
N ALA A 65 9.32 4.85 -7.46
CA ALA A 65 8.30 4.82 -6.41
C ALA A 65 6.89 4.50 -6.95
N LEU A 66 6.54 4.97 -8.16
CA LEU A 66 5.22 4.69 -8.77
C LEU A 66 4.91 3.20 -8.93
N SER A 67 5.93 2.36 -9.01
CA SER A 67 5.75 0.90 -9.11
C SER A 67 5.56 0.21 -7.76
N ALA A 68 5.88 0.86 -6.65
CA ALA A 68 5.93 0.24 -5.33
C ALA A 68 4.56 -0.26 -4.83
N PRO A 69 3.45 0.48 -4.97
CA PRO A 69 2.14 0.01 -4.49
C PRO A 69 1.69 -1.27 -5.19
N LEU A 70 1.79 -1.33 -6.52
CA LEU A 70 1.43 -2.52 -7.29
C LEU A 70 2.32 -3.72 -6.92
N LYS A 71 3.63 -3.51 -6.80
CA LYS A 71 4.56 -4.57 -6.38
C LYS A 71 4.22 -5.10 -4.99
N GLN A 72 3.86 -4.22 -4.06
CA GLN A 72 3.49 -4.64 -2.70
C GLN A 72 2.19 -5.45 -2.69
N ILE A 73 1.18 -5.05 -3.47
CA ILE A 73 -0.06 -5.80 -3.63
C ILE A 73 0.23 -7.19 -4.21
N ALA A 74 1.04 -7.27 -5.27
CA ALA A 74 1.43 -8.55 -5.87
C ALA A 74 2.19 -9.44 -4.88
N PHE A 75 3.14 -8.88 -4.15
CA PHE A 75 3.89 -9.59 -3.12
C PHE A 75 2.99 -10.14 -2.01
N ASN A 76 2.06 -9.33 -1.50
CA ASN A 76 1.08 -9.74 -0.50
C ASN A 76 0.15 -10.85 -1.03
N GLY A 77 -0.12 -10.86 -2.34
CA GLY A 77 -0.86 -11.92 -3.03
C GLY A 77 -0.02 -13.17 -3.38
N GLY A 78 1.23 -13.24 -2.92
CA GLY A 78 2.12 -14.38 -3.17
C GLY A 78 2.75 -14.42 -4.57
N LEU A 79 2.75 -13.30 -5.29
CA LEU A 79 3.31 -13.21 -6.64
C LEU A 79 4.68 -12.54 -6.64
N GLU A 80 5.67 -13.20 -7.23
CA GLU A 80 7.04 -12.68 -7.29
C GLU A 80 7.26 -11.64 -8.41
N LYS A 81 6.44 -11.65 -9.45
CA LYS A 81 6.62 -10.81 -10.65
C LYS A 81 5.30 -10.24 -11.14
N VAL A 82 5.34 -8.98 -11.53
CA VAL A 82 4.24 -8.31 -12.23
C VAL A 82 4.56 -8.28 -13.73
N ARG A 83 3.60 -8.68 -14.55
CA ARG A 83 3.71 -8.63 -16.02
C ARG A 83 3.67 -7.19 -16.53
N ASN A 84 4.21 -6.98 -17.73
CA ASN A 84 3.93 -5.77 -18.49
C ASN A 84 2.44 -5.73 -18.83
N LEU A 85 1.78 -4.66 -18.44
CA LEU A 85 0.34 -4.49 -18.53
C LEU A 85 -0.03 -3.54 -19.67
N LYS A 86 -1.16 -3.82 -20.33
CA LYS A 86 -1.79 -2.87 -21.22
C LYS A 86 -2.51 -1.77 -20.41
N ALA A 87 -2.88 -0.69 -21.08
CA ALA A 87 -3.64 0.38 -20.44
C ALA A 87 -4.94 -0.17 -19.81
N GLY A 88 -5.15 0.10 -18.50
CA GLY A 88 -6.30 -0.36 -17.74
C GLY A 88 -6.23 -1.82 -17.22
N GLU A 89 -5.29 -2.63 -17.72
CA GLU A 89 -5.07 -3.99 -17.21
C GLU A 89 -4.24 -3.98 -15.93
N GLY A 90 -4.56 -4.86 -15.00
CA GLY A 90 -3.84 -5.05 -13.76
C GLY A 90 -4.08 -6.40 -13.13
N LEU A 91 -3.39 -6.65 -12.03
CA LEU A 91 -3.60 -7.84 -11.21
C LEU A 91 -4.84 -7.66 -10.34
N ASN A 92 -5.81 -8.54 -10.52
CA ASN A 92 -6.87 -8.73 -9.53
C ASN A 92 -6.36 -9.68 -8.43
N ALA A 93 -6.00 -9.12 -7.29
CA ALA A 93 -5.42 -9.90 -6.18
C ALA A 93 -6.41 -10.91 -5.56
N ALA A 94 -7.72 -10.75 -5.78
CA ALA A 94 -8.73 -11.67 -5.30
C ALA A 94 -8.81 -12.96 -6.14
N THR A 95 -8.54 -12.85 -7.45
CA THR A 95 -8.61 -13.99 -8.39
C THR A 95 -7.24 -14.50 -8.81
N GLY A 96 -6.18 -13.68 -8.67
CA GLY A 96 -4.84 -13.95 -9.20
C GLY A 96 -4.71 -13.71 -10.70
N GLU A 97 -5.75 -13.22 -11.37
CA GLU A 97 -5.81 -13.02 -12.80
C GLU A 97 -5.42 -11.60 -13.21
N TYR A 98 -4.91 -11.48 -14.45
CA TYR A 98 -4.62 -10.18 -15.07
C TYR A 98 -5.77 -9.82 -16.02
N GLU A 99 -6.47 -8.75 -15.71
CA GLU A 99 -7.69 -8.34 -16.41
C GLU A 99 -7.86 -6.81 -16.41
N ASP A 100 -8.87 -6.32 -17.14
CA ASP A 100 -9.31 -4.93 -17.08
C ASP A 100 -9.94 -4.66 -15.71
N LEU A 101 -9.20 -3.96 -14.86
CA LEU A 101 -9.59 -3.74 -13.47
C LEU A 101 -10.86 -2.89 -13.32
N LEU A 102 -11.09 -1.94 -14.22
CA LEU A 102 -12.33 -1.14 -14.16
C LEU A 102 -13.55 -2.01 -14.47
N LYS A 103 -13.45 -2.91 -15.44
CA LYS A 103 -14.53 -3.88 -15.74
C LYS A 103 -14.72 -4.90 -14.64
N ALA A 104 -13.63 -5.31 -13.98
CA ALA A 104 -13.66 -6.19 -12.82
C ALA A 104 -14.18 -5.51 -11.54
N GLY A 105 -14.45 -4.21 -11.57
CA GLY A 105 -14.91 -3.45 -10.42
C GLY A 105 -13.81 -3.06 -9.43
N VAL A 106 -12.55 -3.18 -9.83
CA VAL A 106 -11.38 -2.78 -9.03
C VAL A 106 -10.97 -1.37 -9.45
N ALA A 107 -11.51 -0.37 -8.76
CA ALA A 107 -11.32 1.04 -9.06
C ALA A 107 -10.86 1.80 -7.83
N ASP A 108 -9.98 2.77 -8.04
CA ASP A 108 -9.53 3.71 -7.02
C ASP A 108 -10.01 5.14 -7.34
N PRO A 109 -10.37 5.96 -6.33
CA PRO A 109 -10.64 7.37 -6.54
C PRO A 109 -9.38 8.12 -6.97
N VAL A 110 -9.47 8.91 -8.03
CA VAL A 110 -8.34 9.74 -8.52
C VAL A 110 -7.79 10.64 -7.42
N LYS A 111 -8.68 11.30 -6.68
CA LYS A 111 -8.29 12.19 -5.58
C LYS A 111 -7.42 11.50 -4.54
N VAL A 112 -7.73 10.26 -4.16
CA VAL A 112 -6.95 9.49 -3.17
C VAL A 112 -5.57 9.16 -3.73
N THR A 113 -5.51 8.58 -4.94
CA THR A 113 -4.27 8.18 -5.59
C THR A 113 -3.34 9.37 -5.83
N ARG A 114 -3.89 10.48 -6.34
CA ARG A 114 -3.16 11.73 -6.58
C ARG A 114 -2.63 12.33 -5.28
N SER A 115 -3.47 12.44 -4.25
CA SER A 115 -3.07 13.01 -2.95
C SER A 115 -2.02 12.16 -2.25
N ALA A 116 -2.12 10.83 -2.36
CA ALA A 116 -1.11 9.92 -1.81
C ALA A 116 0.26 10.17 -2.44
N LEU A 117 0.34 10.28 -3.77
CA LEU A 117 1.59 10.58 -4.46
C LEU A 117 2.14 11.96 -4.09
N GLN A 118 1.29 12.97 -4.06
CA GLN A 118 1.66 14.35 -3.71
C GLN A 118 2.19 14.46 -2.29
N ASN A 119 1.54 13.82 -1.33
CA ASN A 119 1.97 13.81 0.07
C ASN A 119 3.28 13.02 0.24
N ALA A 120 3.42 11.88 -0.43
CA ALA A 120 4.65 11.09 -0.40
C ALA A 120 5.84 11.90 -0.94
N ALA A 121 5.67 12.56 -2.08
CA ALA A 121 6.71 13.41 -2.67
C ALA A 121 7.07 14.60 -1.75
N SER A 122 6.08 15.24 -1.14
CA SER A 122 6.30 16.35 -0.20
C SER A 122 7.10 15.91 1.03
N ILE A 123 6.75 14.78 1.64
CA ILE A 123 7.47 14.25 2.80
C ILE A 123 8.87 13.80 2.41
N ALA A 124 9.03 13.13 1.27
CA ALA A 124 10.35 12.73 0.77
C ALA A 124 11.27 13.95 0.52
N ALA A 125 10.73 15.01 -0.07
CA ALA A 125 11.46 16.26 -0.27
C ALA A 125 11.90 16.88 1.06
N LEU A 126 11.02 16.93 2.06
CA LEU A 126 11.35 17.40 3.40
C LEU A 126 12.45 16.52 4.03
N PHE A 127 12.35 15.22 3.90
CA PHE A 127 13.32 14.26 4.43
C PHE A 127 14.73 14.47 3.82
N LEU A 128 14.80 14.76 2.52
CA LEU A 128 16.06 15.06 1.83
C LEU A 128 16.73 16.36 2.29
N THR A 129 16.02 17.26 2.96
CA THR A 129 16.60 18.47 3.53
C THR A 129 17.22 18.26 4.91
N THR A 130 17.06 17.08 5.52
CA THR A 130 17.60 16.77 6.84
C THR A 130 18.97 16.11 6.74
N GLU A 131 19.87 16.39 7.70
CA GLU A 131 21.18 15.75 7.78
C GLU A 131 21.17 14.49 8.65
N ALA A 132 20.19 14.35 9.54
CA ALA A 132 20.08 13.24 10.47
C ALA A 132 18.63 12.91 10.77
N VAL A 133 18.39 11.63 11.04
CA VAL A 133 17.08 11.11 11.50
C VAL A 133 17.28 10.44 12.85
N VAL A 134 16.43 10.81 13.80
CA VAL A 134 16.37 10.17 15.12
C VAL A 134 15.16 9.23 15.13
N ALA A 135 15.39 7.96 15.40
CA ALA A 135 14.36 6.94 15.48
C ALA A 135 14.57 6.06 16.72
N ASP A 136 13.49 5.53 17.25
CA ASP A 136 13.56 4.58 18.36
C ASP A 136 14.29 3.30 17.92
N LYS A 137 15.17 2.80 18.79
CA LYS A 137 15.82 1.53 18.56
C LYS A 137 14.81 0.40 18.72
N PRO A 138 14.70 -0.55 17.77
CA PRO A 138 13.82 -1.68 17.94
C PRO A 138 14.11 -2.43 19.25
N GLU A 139 13.10 -2.59 20.09
CA GLU A 139 13.23 -3.41 21.29
C GLU A 139 13.39 -4.88 20.87
N LYS A 140 14.37 -5.58 21.50
CA LYS A 140 14.45 -7.03 21.35
C LYS A 140 13.17 -7.63 21.92
N ALA A 141 12.49 -8.45 21.13
CA ALA A 141 11.34 -9.20 21.61
C ALA A 141 11.76 -9.91 22.91
N ALA A 142 11.05 -9.61 23.99
CA ALA A 142 11.26 -10.31 25.26
C ALA A 142 11.09 -11.80 25.00
N ALA A 143 12.08 -12.62 25.38
CA ALA A 143 11.94 -14.06 25.32
C ALA A 143 10.65 -14.45 26.05
N PRO A 144 9.83 -15.37 25.53
CA PRO A 144 8.64 -15.83 26.23
C PRO A 144 9.04 -16.26 27.62
N ALA A 145 8.41 -15.68 28.66
CA ALA A 145 8.61 -16.06 30.03
C ALA A 145 8.35 -17.56 30.13
N GLY A 146 9.41 -18.30 30.50
CA GLY A 146 9.32 -19.74 30.64
C GLY A 146 8.18 -20.10 31.60
N ASP A 147 7.38 -21.06 31.20
CA ASP A 147 6.23 -21.59 31.94
C ASP A 147 6.71 -22.02 33.37
N PRO A 148 6.17 -21.45 34.46
CA PRO A 148 6.59 -21.78 35.82
C PRO A 148 6.05 -23.14 36.30
N THR A 149 5.46 -23.98 35.45
CA THR A 149 4.84 -25.26 35.80
C THR A 149 5.74 -26.49 35.56
N GLY A 150 7.07 -26.34 35.47
CA GLY A 150 7.99 -27.44 35.37
C GLY A 150 8.66 -27.79 36.69
N GLY A 151 7.95 -28.37 37.66
CA GLY A 151 8.64 -28.84 38.85
C GLY A 151 7.77 -29.27 40.03
N MET A 152 6.95 -30.30 39.88
CA MET A 152 6.50 -31.09 41.04
C MET A 152 6.08 -32.50 40.58
N GLY A 153 7.03 -33.39 40.60
CA GLY A 153 6.77 -34.79 40.34
C GLY A 153 7.90 -35.65 40.84
N GLY A 154 7.74 -36.18 41.99
CA GLY A 154 8.66 -37.19 42.56
C GLY A 154 8.50 -37.34 44.02
N MET A 155 7.57 -38.17 44.47
CA MET A 155 7.67 -38.92 45.69
C MET A 155 7.08 -40.30 45.46
N ASP A 156 7.98 -41.26 45.52
CA ASP A 156 7.73 -42.68 45.71
C ASP A 156 6.87 -42.93 46.98
N PHE A 157 5.94 -43.83 46.84
CA PHE A 157 5.72 -44.97 47.76
C PHE A 157 4.89 -46.02 47.05
#